data_308fe425571ddcd780924879da068285
#
_entry.id   308fe425571ddcd780924879da068285
#
_cell.length_a   1.000
_cell.length_b   1.000
_cell.length_c   1.000
_cell.angle_alpha   90.00
_cell.angle_beta   90.00
_cell.angle_gamma   90.00
#
_symmetry.space_group_name_H-M   'P 1'
#
loop_
_entity.id
_entity.type
_entity.pdbx_description
1 polymer ?
#
loop_
_entity_poly.entity_id
_entity_poly.type
_entity_poly.pdbx_seq_one_letter_code
_entity_poly.pdbx_strand_id
1 'polypeptide(L)'
;VLLLVVVMACLVLWGSETWGLSWSNMGSELWAGAPLFPVLRYGLVFVLGAALWVHRSTVPVSGGLAVACLILLYAFANRPGAQLVYLLVLPYLVIYLALVRPVPFDVRQRVGDVSYGTYLFAFPLQQLLIWSFGPETGPTAISLMATPLALTAGFVSWHLVERPALDLRHRQSGA
;
A
#
# COMPACT_ATOMS: atom_id res chain seq x y z
N VAL A 1 -18.88 16.17 -2.23
CA VAL A 1 -17.60 16.70 -1.73
C VAL A 1 -16.46 15.71 -2.04
N LEU A 2 -16.55 14.44 -1.64
CA LEU A 2 -15.50 13.44 -1.85
C LEU A 2 -15.13 13.27 -3.33
N LEU A 3 -16.13 13.13 -4.22
CA LEU A 3 -15.94 13.02 -5.66
C LEU A 3 -15.19 14.22 -6.23
N LEU A 4 -15.50 15.41 -5.77
CA LEU A 4 -14.88 16.66 -6.23
C LEU A 4 -13.40 16.72 -5.80
N VAL A 5 -13.08 16.31 -4.58
CA VAL A 5 -11.70 16.21 -4.09
C VAL A 5 -10.90 15.19 -4.91
N VAL A 6 -11.48 14.03 -5.21
CA VAL A 6 -10.85 13.00 -6.05
C VAL A 6 -10.61 13.52 -7.46
N VAL A 7 -11.60 14.17 -8.08
CA VAL A 7 -11.47 14.75 -9.43
C VAL A 7 -10.39 15.82 -9.45
N MET A 8 -10.38 16.73 -8.48
CA MET A 8 -9.35 17.77 -8.37
C MET A 8 -7.95 17.20 -8.18
N ALA A 9 -7.80 16.20 -7.32
CA ALA A 9 -6.52 15.53 -7.12
C ALA A 9 -6.05 14.81 -8.41
N CYS A 10 -6.96 14.17 -9.14
CA CYS A 10 -6.66 13.55 -10.43
C CYS A 10 -6.24 14.58 -11.48
N LEU A 11 -6.92 15.72 -11.55
CA LEU A 11 -6.55 16.80 -12.48
C LEU A 11 -5.18 17.41 -12.15
N VAL A 12 -4.87 17.61 -10.88
CA VAL A 12 -3.56 18.10 -10.44
C VAL A 12 -2.45 17.09 -10.81
N LEU A 13 -2.66 15.80 -10.55
CA LEU A 13 -1.69 14.76 -10.90
C LEU A 13 -1.51 14.63 -12.42
N TRP A 14 -2.60 14.67 -13.18
CA TRP A 14 -2.54 14.62 -14.64
C TRP A 14 -1.87 15.85 -15.25
N GLY A 15 -2.21 17.05 -14.77
CA GLY A 15 -1.58 18.29 -15.18
C GLY A 15 -0.07 18.28 -14.91
N SER A 16 0.36 17.71 -13.81
CA SER A 16 1.77 17.60 -13.47
C SER A 16 2.57 16.72 -14.43
N GLU A 17 1.99 15.61 -14.88
CA GLU A 17 2.63 14.74 -15.86
C GLU A 17 2.71 15.38 -17.26
N THR A 18 1.65 16.07 -17.67
CA THR A 18 1.56 16.67 -19.01
C THR A 18 2.44 17.91 -19.19
N TRP A 19 2.65 18.67 -18.12
CA TRP A 19 3.40 19.92 -18.17
C TRP A 19 4.88 19.76 -17.78
N GLY A 20 5.33 18.52 -17.54
CA GLY A 20 6.73 18.21 -17.23
C GLY A 20 7.21 18.89 -15.94
N LEU A 21 6.30 19.29 -15.07
CA LEU A 21 6.62 19.83 -13.77
C LEU A 21 7.26 18.71 -12.97
N SER A 22 8.58 18.77 -12.87
CA SER A 22 9.32 17.87 -11.99
C SER A 22 8.99 18.24 -10.54
N TRP A 23 8.06 17.53 -9.99
CA TRP A 23 7.54 17.73 -8.65
C TRP A 23 8.56 17.42 -7.54
N SER A 24 9.72 16.88 -7.91
CA SER A 24 10.86 16.72 -7.00
C SER A 24 11.37 18.06 -6.45
N ASN A 25 11.10 19.17 -7.17
CA ASN A 25 11.63 20.49 -6.81
C ASN A 25 10.54 21.47 -6.35
N MET A 26 9.27 21.11 -6.40
CA MET A 26 8.17 21.98 -5.99
C MET A 26 7.62 21.56 -4.63
N GLY A 27 8.07 22.27 -3.59
CA GLY A 27 7.52 22.12 -2.23
C GLY A 27 7.98 20.86 -1.52
N SER A 28 9.27 20.69 -1.37
CA SER A 28 9.85 19.64 -0.52
C SER A 28 9.45 19.74 0.95
N GLU A 29 8.76 20.80 1.34
CA GLU A 29 8.50 21.09 2.74
C GLU A 29 7.05 21.44 3.03
N LEU A 30 6.23 20.43 3.11
CA LEU A 30 5.12 20.45 4.04
C LEU A 30 5.67 20.15 5.43
N TRP A 31 5.03 20.71 6.40
CA TRP A 31 5.26 20.55 7.83
C TRP A 31 6.04 19.27 8.19
N ALA A 32 7.16 19.39 8.86
CA ALA A 32 8.07 18.30 9.24
C ALA A 32 8.86 17.60 8.09
N GLY A 33 9.11 18.27 6.94
CA GLY A 33 9.94 17.68 5.88
C GLY A 33 9.28 16.58 5.05
N ALA A 34 7.97 16.39 5.18
CA ALA A 34 7.26 15.43 4.36
C ALA A 34 6.95 16.02 2.97
N PRO A 35 7.29 15.35 1.86
CA PRO A 35 7.01 15.84 0.52
C PRO A 35 5.51 15.80 0.24
N LEU A 36 4.93 16.94 -0.18
CA LEU A 36 3.48 17.12 -0.42
C LEU A 36 2.91 16.09 -1.40
N PHE A 37 3.62 15.83 -2.48
CA PHE A 37 3.12 14.98 -3.57
C PHE A 37 2.96 13.50 -3.20
N PRO A 38 3.94 12.83 -2.61
CA PRO A 38 3.75 11.50 -2.08
C PRO A 38 2.59 11.41 -1.11
N VAL A 39 2.43 12.40 -0.22
CA VAL A 39 1.30 12.43 0.73
C VAL A 39 -0.04 12.53 0.02
N LEU A 40 -0.18 13.43 -0.97
CA LEU A 40 -1.41 13.54 -1.77
C LEU A 40 -1.69 12.29 -2.58
N ARG A 41 -0.66 11.71 -3.20
CA ARG A 41 -0.76 10.49 -4.01
C ARG A 41 -1.23 9.29 -3.19
N TYR A 42 -0.57 9.02 -2.08
CA TYR A 42 -0.95 7.90 -1.19
C TYR A 42 -2.27 8.16 -0.46
N GLY A 43 -2.51 9.41 -0.08
CA GLY A 43 -3.79 9.85 0.48
C GLY A 43 -4.95 9.62 -0.48
N LEU A 44 -4.77 9.89 -1.76
CA LEU A 44 -5.78 9.63 -2.79
C LEU A 44 -6.12 8.14 -2.91
N VAL A 45 -5.11 7.27 -2.95
CA VAL A 45 -5.32 5.81 -2.98
C VAL A 45 -6.10 5.35 -1.75
N PHE A 46 -5.76 5.87 -0.57
CA PHE A 46 -6.46 5.56 0.67
C PHE A 46 -7.94 6.01 0.63
N VAL A 47 -8.19 7.25 0.21
CA VAL A 47 -9.55 7.82 0.11
C VAL A 47 -10.39 7.06 -0.91
N LEU A 48 -9.81 6.69 -2.06
CA LEU A 48 -10.49 5.86 -3.06
C LEU A 48 -10.82 4.47 -2.52
N GLY A 49 -9.88 3.83 -1.83
CA GLY A 49 -10.11 2.54 -1.18
C GLY A 49 -11.23 2.61 -0.15
N ALA A 50 -11.22 3.63 0.72
CA ALA A 50 -12.29 3.88 1.70
C ALA A 50 -13.64 4.15 1.03
N ALA A 51 -13.68 4.95 -0.04
CA ALA A 51 -14.90 5.22 -0.80
C ALA A 51 -15.48 3.95 -1.44
N LEU A 52 -14.64 3.12 -2.05
CA LEU A 52 -15.05 1.84 -2.62
C LEU A 52 -15.58 0.89 -1.54
N TRP A 53 -14.96 0.86 -0.37
CA TRP A 53 -15.42 0.04 0.74
C TRP A 53 -16.78 0.50 1.27
N VAL A 54 -16.99 1.80 1.46
CA VAL A 54 -18.28 2.38 1.88
C VAL A 54 -19.38 2.09 0.87
N HIS A 55 -19.07 2.18 -0.43
CA HIS A 55 -20.03 1.95 -1.52
C HIS A 55 -19.99 0.53 -2.10
N ARG A 56 -19.44 -0.43 -1.36
CA ARG A 56 -19.28 -1.82 -1.84
C ARG A 56 -20.57 -2.54 -2.24
N SER A 57 -21.73 -2.06 -1.75
CA SER A 57 -23.05 -2.56 -2.15
C SER A 57 -23.50 -2.04 -3.53
N THR A 58 -22.94 -0.91 -3.96
CA THR A 58 -23.33 -0.23 -5.21
C THR A 58 -22.32 -0.49 -6.32
N VAL A 59 -21.03 -0.60 -5.97
CA VAL A 59 -19.97 -0.88 -6.92
C VAL A 59 -19.93 -2.39 -7.23
N PRO A 60 -20.12 -2.80 -8.50
CA PRO A 60 -20.10 -4.22 -8.84
C PRO A 60 -18.69 -4.80 -8.66
N VAL A 61 -18.57 -5.80 -7.79
CA VAL A 61 -17.34 -6.58 -7.61
C VAL A 61 -17.39 -7.75 -8.60
N SER A 62 -16.87 -7.55 -9.80
CA SER A 62 -16.94 -8.54 -10.88
C SER A 62 -15.58 -8.86 -11.48
N GLY A 63 -15.36 -10.12 -11.87
CA GLY A 63 -14.15 -10.56 -12.54
C GLY A 63 -13.92 -9.87 -13.89
N GLY A 64 -15.00 -9.58 -14.63
CA GLY A 64 -14.91 -8.85 -15.88
C GLY A 64 -14.33 -7.43 -15.70
N LEU A 65 -14.77 -6.72 -14.67
CA LEU A 65 -14.24 -5.39 -14.36
C LEU A 65 -12.78 -5.47 -13.87
N ALA A 66 -12.42 -6.49 -13.11
CA ALA A 66 -11.03 -6.70 -12.70
C ALA A 66 -10.12 -6.98 -13.90
N VAL A 67 -10.55 -7.79 -14.86
CA VAL A 67 -9.83 -8.03 -16.12
C VAL A 67 -9.71 -6.75 -16.93
N ALA A 68 -10.78 -5.95 -17.07
CA ALA A 68 -10.73 -4.66 -17.72
C ALA A 68 -9.72 -3.71 -17.06
N CYS A 69 -9.68 -3.69 -15.73
CA CYS A 69 -8.68 -2.96 -14.95
C CYS A 69 -7.24 -3.40 -15.28
N LEU A 70 -6.98 -4.71 -15.37
CA LEU A 70 -5.66 -5.23 -15.74
C LEU A 70 -5.27 -4.87 -17.18
N ILE A 71 -6.22 -4.92 -18.11
CA ILE A 71 -6.01 -4.49 -19.51
C ILE A 71 -5.66 -3.00 -19.56
N LEU A 72 -6.37 -2.17 -18.80
CA LEU A 72 -6.06 -0.72 -18.71
C LEU A 72 -4.65 -0.48 -18.15
N LEU A 73 -4.27 -1.17 -17.08
CA LEU A 73 -2.92 -1.07 -16.53
C LEU A 73 -1.85 -1.44 -17.56
N TYR A 74 -2.05 -2.51 -18.30
CA TYR A 74 -1.14 -2.95 -19.34
C TYR A 74 -1.08 -1.97 -20.51
N ALA A 75 -2.23 -1.50 -20.98
CA ALA A 75 -2.32 -0.57 -22.12
C ALA A 75 -1.65 0.79 -21.83
N PHE A 76 -1.63 1.22 -20.57
CA PHE A 76 -1.05 2.49 -20.15
C PHE A 76 0.34 2.36 -19.52
N ALA A 77 0.89 1.17 -19.35
CA ALA A 77 2.12 0.90 -18.58
C ALA A 77 3.31 1.82 -18.94
N ASN A 78 3.43 2.22 -20.23
CA ASN A 78 4.52 3.08 -20.73
C ASN A 78 3.99 4.34 -21.43
N ARG A 79 2.81 4.84 -21.06
CA ARG A 79 2.18 6.00 -21.68
C ARG A 79 2.00 7.14 -20.69
N PRO A 80 1.88 8.39 -21.18
CA PRO A 80 1.45 9.50 -20.35
C PRO A 80 0.12 9.16 -19.68
N GLY A 81 -0.03 9.47 -18.40
CA GLY A 81 -1.22 9.12 -17.61
C GLY A 81 -1.19 7.74 -16.96
N ALA A 82 -0.12 6.93 -17.12
CA ALA A 82 0.03 5.64 -16.45
C ALA A 82 -0.17 5.73 -14.94
N GLN A 83 0.37 6.76 -14.30
CA GLN A 83 0.22 6.97 -12.86
C GLN A 83 -1.23 7.19 -12.45
N LEU A 84 -1.99 7.96 -13.23
CA LEU A 84 -3.40 8.20 -12.96
C LEU A 84 -4.22 6.91 -13.06
N VAL A 85 -4.00 6.14 -14.13
CA VAL A 85 -4.65 4.84 -14.31
C VAL A 85 -4.30 3.90 -13.14
N TYR A 86 -3.04 3.85 -12.75
CA TYR A 86 -2.59 3.05 -11.60
C TYR A 86 -3.31 3.45 -10.30
N LEU A 87 -3.37 4.75 -9.99
CA LEU A 87 -4.00 5.26 -8.77
C LEU A 87 -5.50 4.97 -8.71
N LEU A 88 -6.20 5.00 -9.85
CA LEU A 88 -7.65 4.74 -9.91
C LEU A 88 -7.97 3.25 -9.89
N VAL A 89 -7.17 2.44 -10.55
CA VAL A 89 -7.43 1.01 -10.77
C VAL A 89 -6.96 0.15 -9.60
N LEU A 90 -5.80 0.48 -9.01
CA LEU A 90 -5.22 -0.32 -7.93
C LEU A 90 -6.15 -0.53 -6.73
N PRO A 91 -6.83 0.51 -6.18
CA PRO A 91 -7.76 0.33 -5.07
C PRO A 91 -8.89 -0.66 -5.38
N TYR A 92 -9.42 -0.62 -6.61
CA TYR A 92 -10.46 -1.55 -7.03
C TYR A 92 -9.93 -3.00 -7.09
N LEU A 93 -8.76 -3.21 -7.68
CA LEU A 93 -8.16 -4.55 -7.77
C LEU A 93 -7.86 -5.14 -6.39
N VAL A 94 -7.36 -4.33 -5.45
CA VAL A 94 -7.11 -4.78 -4.07
C VAL A 94 -8.41 -5.20 -3.39
N ILE A 95 -9.47 -4.40 -3.49
CA ILE A 95 -10.77 -4.72 -2.91
C ILE A 95 -11.39 -5.94 -3.59
N TYR A 96 -11.30 -6.04 -4.92
CA TYR A 96 -11.75 -7.21 -5.66
C TYR A 96 -11.06 -8.49 -5.15
N LEU A 97 -9.74 -8.49 -5.05
CA LEU A 97 -8.97 -9.64 -4.56
C LEU A 97 -9.32 -9.99 -3.10
N ALA A 98 -9.56 -8.98 -2.26
CA ALA A 98 -9.92 -9.18 -0.86
C ALA A 98 -11.34 -9.76 -0.69
N LEU A 99 -12.29 -9.41 -1.56
CA LEU A 99 -13.69 -9.80 -1.42
C LEU A 99 -14.06 -11.08 -2.19
N VAL A 100 -13.46 -11.32 -3.36
CA VAL A 100 -13.87 -12.42 -4.27
C VAL A 100 -13.24 -13.75 -3.91
N ARG A 101 -12.11 -13.75 -3.23
CA ARG A 101 -11.54 -14.98 -2.70
C ARG A 101 -11.52 -14.93 -1.17
N PRO A 102 -12.43 -15.62 -0.49
CA PRO A 102 -12.10 -16.15 0.80
C PRO A 102 -10.85 -17.00 0.58
N VAL A 103 -9.70 -16.51 1.06
CA VAL A 103 -8.47 -17.28 0.98
C VAL A 103 -8.78 -18.60 1.68
N PRO A 104 -8.82 -19.77 0.98
CA PRO A 104 -9.18 -21.04 1.61
C PRO A 104 -8.15 -21.43 2.67
N PHE A 105 -7.10 -20.64 2.79
CA PHE A 105 -6.03 -20.74 3.74
C PHE A 105 -6.13 -19.55 4.69
N ASP A 106 -6.72 -19.76 5.86
CA ASP A 106 -6.62 -18.76 6.91
C ASP A 106 -5.19 -18.74 7.45
N VAL A 107 -4.33 -18.01 6.72
CA VAL A 107 -2.92 -17.81 7.07
C VAL A 107 -2.82 -17.25 8.49
N ARG A 108 -3.78 -16.42 8.89
CA ARG A 108 -3.84 -15.81 10.21
C ARG A 108 -4.01 -16.85 11.32
N GLN A 109 -4.82 -17.90 11.11
CA GLN A 109 -5.00 -18.97 12.10
C GLN A 109 -3.75 -19.83 12.25
N ARG A 110 -2.97 -20.03 11.18
CA ARG A 110 -1.77 -20.89 11.22
C ARG A 110 -0.49 -20.16 11.57
N VAL A 111 -0.29 -18.98 11.00
CA VAL A 111 0.97 -18.23 11.12
C VAL A 111 0.85 -17.08 12.12
N GLY A 112 -0.39 -16.64 12.41
CA GLY A 112 -0.66 -15.46 13.23
C GLY A 112 -0.71 -14.19 12.41
N ASP A 113 -0.95 -13.06 13.06
CA ASP A 113 -1.02 -11.75 12.41
C ASP A 113 0.37 -11.12 12.35
N VAL A 114 1.18 -11.62 11.42
CA VAL A 114 2.56 -11.14 11.21
C VAL A 114 2.64 -9.80 10.48
N SER A 115 1.50 -9.25 10.03
CA SER A 115 1.46 -8.05 9.18
C SER A 115 2.02 -6.82 9.87
N TYR A 116 1.67 -6.61 11.13
CA TYR A 116 2.14 -5.47 11.91
C TYR A 116 3.66 -5.53 12.14
N GLY A 117 4.18 -6.66 12.60
CA GLY A 117 5.61 -6.83 12.80
C GLY A 117 6.40 -6.70 11.48
N THR A 118 5.90 -7.30 10.40
CA THR A 118 6.52 -7.16 9.07
C THR A 118 6.61 -5.69 8.64
N TYR A 119 5.53 -4.94 8.79
CA TYR A 119 5.51 -3.51 8.50
C TYR A 119 6.52 -2.72 9.35
N LEU A 120 6.57 -3.01 10.65
CA LEU A 120 7.45 -2.33 11.59
C LEU A 120 8.94 -2.57 11.27
N PHE A 121 9.32 -3.80 10.94
CA PHE A 121 10.72 -4.18 10.70
C PHE A 121 11.18 -3.96 9.25
N ALA A 122 10.28 -3.79 8.28
CA ALA A 122 10.65 -3.68 6.87
C ALA A 122 11.64 -2.54 6.60
N PHE A 123 11.34 -1.33 7.06
CA PHE A 123 12.19 -0.17 6.84
C PHE A 123 13.55 -0.25 7.56
N PRO A 124 13.61 -0.55 8.87
CA PRO A 124 14.89 -0.70 9.57
C PRO A 124 15.80 -1.76 8.94
N LEU A 125 15.24 -2.90 8.52
CA LEU A 125 16.00 -3.97 7.88
C LEU A 125 16.53 -3.55 6.50
N GLN A 126 15.73 -2.81 5.71
CA GLN A 126 16.21 -2.25 4.44
C GLN A 126 17.39 -1.30 4.67
N GLN A 127 17.30 -0.40 5.65
CA GLN A 127 18.40 0.52 5.99
C GLN A 127 19.65 -0.23 6.44
N LEU A 128 19.49 -1.26 7.28
CA LEU A 128 20.59 -2.10 7.73
C LEU A 128 21.30 -2.80 6.55
N LEU A 129 20.53 -3.32 5.60
CA LEU A 129 21.07 -3.96 4.39
C LEU A 129 21.81 -2.94 3.51
N ILE A 130 21.26 -1.75 3.28
CA ILE A 130 21.91 -0.68 2.53
C ILE A 130 23.22 -0.27 3.21
N TRP A 131 23.21 -0.15 4.53
CA TRP A 131 24.42 0.17 5.30
C TRP A 131 25.49 -0.94 5.20
N SER A 132 25.05 -2.21 5.21
CA SER A 132 25.97 -3.37 5.19
C SER A 132 26.55 -3.66 3.80
N PHE A 133 25.75 -3.53 2.74
CA PHE A 133 26.14 -3.88 1.37
C PHE A 133 26.52 -2.67 0.50
N GLY A 134 26.28 -1.46 1.00
CA GLY A 134 26.56 -0.22 0.30
C GLY A 134 25.42 0.26 -0.61
N PRO A 135 25.44 1.57 -0.96
CA PRO A 135 24.40 2.21 -1.77
C PRO A 135 24.36 1.74 -3.22
N GLU A 136 25.42 1.09 -3.71
CA GLU A 136 25.50 0.52 -5.06
C GLU A 136 24.60 -0.72 -5.24
N THR A 137 24.12 -1.29 -4.14
CA THR A 137 23.21 -2.44 -4.20
C THR A 137 21.85 -1.98 -4.71
N GLY A 138 21.46 -2.47 -5.88
CA GLY A 138 20.23 -2.07 -6.54
C GLY A 138 18.98 -2.33 -5.68
N PRO A 139 17.91 -1.50 -5.83
CA PRO A 139 16.70 -1.58 -5.00
C PRO A 139 16.01 -2.95 -5.07
N THR A 140 16.09 -3.64 -6.19
CA THR A 140 15.54 -4.99 -6.35
C THR A 140 16.24 -6.00 -5.45
N ALA A 141 17.58 -5.97 -5.40
CA ALA A 141 18.36 -6.86 -4.55
C ALA A 141 18.08 -6.60 -3.06
N ILE A 142 18.06 -5.34 -2.65
CA ILE A 142 17.70 -4.96 -1.28
C ILE A 142 16.30 -5.45 -0.93
N SER A 143 15.32 -5.28 -1.82
CA SER A 143 13.93 -5.72 -1.58
C SER A 143 13.82 -7.24 -1.44
N LEU A 144 14.54 -8.00 -2.30
CA LEU A 144 14.57 -9.47 -2.24
C LEU A 144 15.19 -9.98 -0.94
N MET A 145 16.19 -9.29 -0.41
CA MET A 145 16.85 -9.65 0.87
C MET A 145 16.02 -9.18 2.08
N ALA A 146 15.47 -7.97 2.03
CA ALA A 146 14.71 -7.39 3.13
C ALA A 146 13.38 -8.10 3.37
N THR A 147 12.69 -8.54 2.31
CA THR A 147 11.36 -9.16 2.43
C THR A 147 11.35 -10.41 3.32
N PRO A 148 12.19 -11.44 3.09
CA PRO A 148 12.21 -12.62 3.96
C PRO A 148 12.67 -12.29 5.39
N LEU A 149 13.58 -11.35 5.56
CA LEU A 149 14.01 -10.91 6.90
C LEU A 149 12.87 -10.21 7.64
N ALA A 150 12.14 -9.32 6.98
CA ALA A 150 11.01 -8.62 7.58
C ALA A 150 9.86 -9.59 7.95
N LEU A 151 9.56 -10.57 7.09
CA LEU A 151 8.59 -11.62 7.38
C LEU A 151 9.01 -12.47 8.57
N THR A 152 10.28 -12.85 8.65
CA THR A 152 10.83 -13.63 9.78
C THR A 152 10.76 -12.81 11.07
N ALA A 153 11.19 -11.55 11.03
CA ALA A 153 11.12 -10.66 12.19
C ALA A 153 9.67 -10.43 12.65
N GLY A 154 8.73 -10.25 11.71
CA GLY A 154 7.30 -10.15 12.01
C GLY A 154 6.75 -11.42 12.66
N PHE A 155 7.13 -12.59 12.15
CA PHE A 155 6.74 -13.89 12.74
C PHE A 155 7.27 -14.05 14.16
N VAL A 156 8.53 -13.73 14.39
CA VAL A 156 9.15 -13.78 15.73
C VAL A 156 8.47 -12.78 16.67
N SER A 157 8.27 -11.54 16.22
CA SER A 157 7.56 -10.50 16.99
C SER A 157 6.16 -10.94 17.40
N TRP A 158 5.39 -11.51 16.47
CA TRP A 158 4.05 -12.01 16.76
C TRP A 158 4.06 -13.06 17.88
N HIS A 159 4.91 -14.06 17.79
CA HIS A 159 4.90 -15.19 18.74
C HIS A 159 5.51 -14.84 20.10
N LEU A 160 6.52 -13.98 20.14
CA LEU A 160 7.22 -13.65 21.38
C LEU A 160 6.66 -12.42 22.10
N VAL A 161 6.05 -11.49 21.39
CA VAL A 161 5.64 -10.20 21.96
C VAL A 161 4.14 -9.97 21.82
N GLU A 162 3.62 -9.98 20.59
CA GLU A 162 2.26 -9.51 20.32
C GLU A 162 1.20 -10.46 20.86
N ARG A 163 1.30 -11.74 20.54
CA ARG A 163 0.35 -12.76 21.01
C ARG A 163 0.31 -12.87 22.53
N PRO A 164 1.44 -13.00 23.27
CA PRO A 164 1.41 -13.00 24.74
C PRO A 164 0.82 -11.74 25.35
N ALA A 165 1.10 -10.57 24.76
CA ALA A 165 0.55 -9.30 25.24
C ALA A 165 -0.98 -9.22 25.05
N LEU A 166 -1.50 -9.71 23.92
CA LEU A 166 -2.93 -9.80 23.67
C LEU A 166 -3.62 -10.79 24.62
N ASP A 167 -3.02 -11.94 24.87
CA ASP A 167 -3.55 -12.95 25.81
C ASP A 167 -3.65 -12.40 27.25
N LEU A 168 -2.66 -11.62 27.68
CA LEU A 168 -2.68 -10.95 28.98
C LEU A 168 -3.81 -9.92 29.07
N ARG A 169 -4.01 -9.14 28.00
CA ARG A 169 -5.10 -8.15 27.95
C ARG A 169 -6.49 -8.80 28.04
N HIS A 170 -6.70 -9.91 27.35
CA HIS A 170 -7.98 -10.63 27.38
C HIS A 170 -8.29 -11.19 28.80
N ARG A 171 -7.28 -11.65 29.51
CA ARG A 171 -7.45 -12.11 30.90
C ARG A 171 -7.85 -10.98 31.85
N GLN A 172 -7.37 -9.77 31.64
CA GLN A 172 -7.71 -8.62 32.48
C GLN A 172 -9.11 -8.03 32.18
N SER A 173 -9.61 -8.20 30.96
CA SER A 173 -10.94 -7.68 30.57
C SER A 173 -12.09 -8.64 30.94
N GLY A 174 -11.79 -9.87 31.32
CA GLY A 174 -12.79 -10.89 31.75
C GLY A 174 -12.91 -11.07 33.27
N ALA A 175 -12.19 -10.27 34.04
CA ALA A 175 -12.30 -10.18 35.52
C ALA A 175 -13.03 -8.88 35.89
#